data_5b67615141e937cbc0ca115d7c995509
#
_entry.id   5b67615141e937cbc0ca115d7c995509
#
_cell.length_a   1.000
_cell.length_b   1.000
_cell.length_c   1.000
_cell.angle_alpha   90.00
_cell.angle_beta   90.00
_cell.angle_gamma   90.00
#
_symmetry.space_group_name_H-M   'P 1'
#
loop_
_entity.id
_entity.type
_entity.pdbx_description
1 polymer ?
#
loop_
_entity_poly.entity_id
_entity_poly.type
_entity_poly.pdbx_seq_one_letter_code
_entity_poly.pdbx_strand_id
1 'polypeptide(L)'
;TEEFLNVVGTSIDGTLVLSSVPAFLPSVLETAKLDASMQAFVDSYTAEYNEIPDGFAASAFDAVNIVLDACAKVGTDTPALRAEIAQLRDFPGVSGYDMHFNENKEMVKGIYMFQIENGQFVVAE
;
A
#
# COMPACT_ATOMS: atom_id res chain seq x y z
N THR A 1 -13.42 -1.58 -2.22
CA THR A 1 -13.32 -1.46 -3.69
C THR A 1 -14.45 -0.57 -4.20
N GLU A 2 -14.28 0.06 -5.36
CA GLU A 2 -15.34 0.86 -6.01
C GLU A 2 -16.61 0.05 -6.26
N GLU A 3 -16.47 -1.21 -6.64
CA GLU A 3 -17.62 -2.11 -6.83
C GLU A 3 -18.47 -2.23 -5.57
N PHE A 4 -17.86 -2.31 -4.41
CA PHE A 4 -18.57 -2.34 -3.14
C PHE A 4 -19.35 -1.04 -2.92
N LEU A 5 -18.72 0.13 -3.15
CA LEU A 5 -19.38 1.43 -3.03
C LEU A 5 -20.55 1.60 -4.03
N ASN A 6 -20.38 1.09 -5.25
CA ASN A 6 -21.42 1.11 -6.26
C ASN A 6 -22.68 0.30 -5.87
N VAL A 7 -22.50 -0.76 -5.08
CA VAL A 7 -23.62 -1.58 -4.59
C VAL A 7 -24.32 -0.94 -3.39
N VAL A 8 -23.55 -0.40 -2.43
CA VAL A 8 -24.10 0.09 -1.16
C VAL A 8 -24.51 1.57 -1.21
N GLY A 9 -23.91 2.32 -2.13
CA GLY A 9 -24.17 3.77 -2.28
C GLY A 9 -23.95 4.53 -0.97
N THR A 10 -24.82 5.48 -0.67
CA THR A 10 -24.77 6.31 0.56
C THR A 10 -25.37 5.64 1.79
N SER A 11 -25.86 4.40 1.67
CA SER A 11 -26.54 3.71 2.79
C SER A 11 -25.62 3.42 3.99
N ILE A 12 -24.33 3.49 3.78
CA ILE A 12 -23.29 3.25 4.80
C ILE A 12 -22.42 4.48 5.06
N ASP A 13 -22.86 5.66 4.69
CA ASP A 13 -22.16 6.91 5.00
C ASP A 13 -21.91 7.04 6.51
N GLY A 14 -20.73 7.53 6.89
CA GLY A 14 -20.26 7.60 8.25
C GLY A 14 -19.52 6.34 8.74
N THR A 15 -19.51 5.24 7.96
CA THR A 15 -18.79 4.02 8.32
C THR A 15 -17.27 4.25 8.24
N LEU A 16 -16.55 3.81 9.28
CA LEU A 16 -15.08 3.78 9.28
C LEU A 16 -14.59 2.47 8.68
N VAL A 17 -13.61 2.57 7.81
CA VAL A 17 -12.94 1.43 7.14
C VAL A 17 -11.46 1.46 7.46
N LEU A 18 -10.95 0.34 7.98
CA LEU A 18 -9.54 0.14 8.27
C LEU A 18 -8.91 -0.70 7.16
N SER A 19 -7.74 -0.29 6.70
CA SER A 19 -6.98 -1.01 5.68
C SER A 19 -5.49 -0.99 5.97
N SER A 20 -4.81 -2.08 5.72
CA SER A 20 -3.34 -2.18 5.77
C SER A 20 -2.68 -1.75 4.44
N VAL A 21 -3.45 -1.38 3.44
CA VAL A 21 -2.98 -0.83 2.17
C VAL A 21 -3.68 0.51 1.90
N PRO A 22 -2.98 1.48 1.30
CA PRO A 22 -3.63 2.72 0.90
C PRO A 22 -4.72 2.46 -0.14
N ALA A 23 -5.77 3.24 -0.10
CA ALA A 23 -6.78 3.21 -1.15
C ALA A 23 -6.36 4.20 -2.26
N PHE A 24 -5.89 3.67 -3.38
CA PHE A 24 -5.55 4.48 -4.57
C PHE A 24 -6.82 4.77 -5.38
N LEU A 25 -7.85 5.28 -4.73
CA LEU A 25 -9.08 5.70 -5.39
C LEU A 25 -9.01 7.18 -5.75
N PRO A 26 -9.63 7.63 -6.85
CA PRO A 26 -9.59 9.03 -7.25
C PRO A 26 -9.97 9.99 -6.12
N SER A 27 -11.02 9.70 -5.37
CA SER A 27 -11.48 10.50 -4.23
C SER A 27 -10.45 10.59 -3.09
N VAL A 28 -9.65 9.54 -2.89
CA VAL A 28 -8.57 9.52 -1.88
C VAL A 28 -7.34 10.23 -2.41
N LEU A 29 -6.96 9.99 -3.68
CA LEU A 29 -5.77 10.62 -4.30
C LEU A 29 -5.90 12.15 -4.37
N GLU A 30 -7.12 12.67 -4.56
CA GLU A 30 -7.37 14.12 -4.57
C GLU A 30 -7.24 14.76 -3.19
N THR A 31 -7.50 14.02 -2.12
CA THR A 31 -7.54 14.54 -0.75
C THR A 31 -6.36 14.11 0.12
N ALA A 32 -5.78 12.94 -0.15
CA ALA A 32 -4.64 12.43 0.58
C ALA A 32 -3.34 13.13 0.16
N LYS A 33 -2.55 13.53 1.15
CA LYS A 33 -1.15 13.90 0.89
C LYS A 33 -0.35 12.62 0.78
N LEU A 34 -0.24 12.09 -0.44
CA LEU A 34 0.68 10.99 -0.70
C LEU A 34 2.12 11.43 -0.44
N ASP A 35 2.93 10.54 0.11
CA ASP A 35 4.36 10.79 0.11
C ASP A 35 4.94 10.71 -1.32
N ALA A 36 6.17 11.19 -1.48
CA ALA A 36 6.80 11.26 -2.81
C ALA A 36 6.96 9.89 -3.49
N SER A 37 7.15 8.82 -2.71
CA SER A 37 7.31 7.45 -3.22
C SER A 37 5.99 6.90 -3.74
N MET A 38 4.93 7.09 -2.98
CA MET A 38 3.57 6.70 -3.39
C MET A 38 3.12 7.47 -4.63
N GLN A 39 3.37 8.78 -4.68
CA GLN A 39 3.01 9.59 -5.85
C GLN A 39 3.77 9.11 -7.08
N ALA A 40 5.08 8.89 -6.99
CA ALA A 40 5.89 8.39 -8.10
C ALA A 40 5.44 7.00 -8.58
N PHE A 41 5.03 6.13 -7.66
CA PHE A 41 4.47 4.82 -8.01
C PHE A 41 3.15 4.96 -8.79
N VAL A 42 2.21 5.78 -8.30
CA VAL A 42 0.91 6.01 -8.96
C VAL A 42 1.12 6.60 -10.34
N ASP A 43 1.97 7.62 -10.47
CA ASP A 43 2.25 8.29 -11.74
C ASP A 43 2.87 7.32 -12.76
N SER A 44 3.86 6.52 -12.33
CA SER A 44 4.55 5.56 -13.21
C SER A 44 3.62 4.42 -13.64
N TYR A 45 2.82 3.89 -12.73
CA TYR A 45 1.85 2.84 -13.02
C TYR A 45 0.78 3.34 -13.99
N THR A 46 0.24 4.53 -13.73
CA THR A 46 -0.79 5.14 -14.59
C THR A 46 -0.25 5.45 -15.98
N ALA A 47 1.00 5.91 -16.08
CA ALA A 47 1.64 6.17 -17.37
C ALA A 47 1.83 4.90 -18.21
N GLU A 48 2.14 3.76 -17.57
CA GLU A 48 2.39 2.48 -18.25
C GLU A 48 1.09 1.76 -18.62
N TYR A 49 0.11 1.72 -17.71
CA TYR A 49 -1.09 0.89 -17.85
C TYR A 49 -2.37 1.68 -18.16
N ASN A 50 -2.32 3.03 -18.10
CA ASN A 50 -3.49 3.91 -18.22
C ASN A 50 -4.61 3.58 -17.22
N GLU A 51 -4.22 3.07 -16.05
CA GLU A 51 -5.09 2.68 -14.94
C GLU A 51 -4.46 3.14 -13.62
N ILE A 52 -5.29 3.40 -12.60
CA ILE A 52 -4.82 3.68 -11.24
C ILE A 52 -4.44 2.34 -10.59
N PRO A 53 -3.27 2.23 -9.90
CA PRO A 53 -2.88 1.00 -9.24
C PRO A 53 -3.85 0.64 -8.11
N ASP A 54 -4.02 -0.64 -7.87
CA ASP A 54 -4.71 -1.14 -6.69
C ASP A 54 -3.72 -1.55 -5.57
N GLY A 55 -4.26 -1.98 -4.42
CA GLY A 55 -3.44 -2.42 -3.30
C GLY A 55 -2.62 -3.70 -3.58
N PHE A 56 -3.04 -4.53 -4.54
CA PHE A 56 -2.28 -5.71 -4.96
C PHE A 56 -1.07 -5.31 -5.79
N ALA A 57 -1.25 -4.38 -6.73
CA ALA A 57 -0.15 -3.80 -7.50
C ALA A 57 0.91 -3.15 -6.59
N ALA A 58 0.48 -2.36 -5.60
CA ALA A 58 1.36 -1.76 -4.61
C ALA A 58 2.11 -2.81 -3.78
N SER A 59 1.43 -3.86 -3.32
CA SER A 59 2.05 -4.93 -2.54
C SER A 59 3.05 -5.75 -3.36
N ALA A 60 2.76 -6.01 -4.63
CA ALA A 60 3.68 -6.70 -5.54
C ALA A 60 4.93 -5.84 -5.82
N PHE A 61 4.75 -4.54 -6.03
CA PHE A 61 5.86 -3.59 -6.21
C PHE A 61 6.80 -3.60 -5.00
N ASP A 62 6.25 -3.50 -3.79
CA ASP A 62 7.06 -3.54 -2.56
C ASP A 62 7.76 -4.88 -2.37
N ALA A 63 7.09 -6.00 -2.64
CA ALA A 63 7.69 -7.32 -2.51
C ALA A 63 8.93 -7.49 -3.40
N VAL A 64 8.87 -6.99 -4.64
CA VAL A 64 10.01 -7.01 -5.55
C VAL A 64 11.13 -6.10 -5.06
N ASN A 65 10.82 -4.88 -4.62
CA ASN A 65 11.81 -3.92 -4.14
C ASN A 65 12.51 -4.40 -2.85
N ILE A 66 11.80 -5.03 -1.93
CA ILE A 66 12.40 -5.67 -0.74
C ILE A 66 13.44 -6.70 -1.13
N VAL A 67 13.14 -7.55 -2.14
CA VAL A 67 14.11 -8.55 -2.61
C VAL A 67 15.28 -7.89 -3.33
N LEU A 68 15.05 -6.87 -4.15
CA LEU A 68 16.12 -6.15 -4.85
C LEU A 68 17.06 -5.44 -3.88
N ASP A 69 16.51 -4.78 -2.86
CA ASP A 69 17.30 -4.13 -1.81
C ASP A 69 18.16 -5.13 -1.03
N ALA A 70 17.57 -6.28 -0.68
CA ALA A 70 18.33 -7.34 -0.03
C ALA A 70 19.43 -7.90 -0.94
N CYS A 71 19.14 -8.13 -2.23
CA CYS A 71 20.14 -8.56 -3.21
C CYS A 71 21.30 -7.55 -3.35
N ALA A 72 20.98 -6.26 -3.34
CA ALA A 72 22.01 -5.21 -3.43
C ALA A 72 22.97 -5.21 -2.22
N LYS A 73 22.49 -5.62 -1.04
CA LYS A 73 23.28 -5.68 0.20
C LYS A 73 24.09 -6.98 0.36
N VAL A 74 23.47 -8.13 0.07
CA VAL A 74 24.03 -9.44 0.40
C VAL A 74 24.23 -10.38 -0.79
N GLY A 75 23.96 -9.92 -2.01
CA GLY A 75 24.03 -10.74 -3.22
C GLY A 75 22.84 -11.68 -3.35
N THR A 76 23.02 -12.78 -4.11
CA THR A 76 21.93 -13.72 -4.47
C THR A 76 21.95 -15.03 -3.69
N ASP A 77 22.78 -15.13 -2.63
CA ASP A 77 22.80 -16.31 -1.77
C ASP A 77 21.50 -16.42 -0.96
N THR A 78 20.77 -17.50 -1.15
CA THR A 78 19.41 -17.65 -0.56
C THR A 78 19.38 -17.56 0.97
N PRO A 79 20.27 -18.22 1.73
CA PRO A 79 20.36 -18.04 3.18
C PRO A 79 20.62 -16.61 3.61
N ALA A 80 21.54 -15.90 2.93
CA ALA A 80 21.87 -14.51 3.24
C ALA A 80 20.68 -13.57 2.93
N LEU A 81 20.03 -13.74 1.77
CA LEU A 81 18.83 -13.00 1.41
C LEU A 81 17.71 -13.18 2.44
N ARG A 82 17.45 -14.40 2.86
CA ARG A 82 16.44 -14.70 3.87
C ARG A 82 16.76 -14.03 5.21
N ALA A 83 18.02 -14.02 5.62
CA ALA A 83 18.46 -13.37 6.85
C ALA A 83 18.30 -11.84 6.76
N GLU A 84 18.68 -11.24 5.63
CA GLU A 84 18.53 -9.79 5.39
C GLU A 84 17.07 -9.36 5.39
N ILE A 85 16.21 -10.06 4.64
CA ILE A 85 14.77 -9.76 4.58
C ILE A 85 14.11 -9.89 5.96
N ALA A 86 14.48 -10.88 6.77
CA ALA A 86 13.95 -11.06 8.11
C ALA A 86 14.30 -9.91 9.08
N GLN A 87 15.34 -9.14 8.78
CA GLN A 87 15.76 -7.99 9.56
C GLN A 87 15.17 -6.66 9.05
N LEU A 88 14.32 -6.71 8.02
CA LEU A 88 13.68 -5.52 7.46
C LEU A 88 12.98 -4.69 8.54
N ARG A 89 13.27 -3.39 8.58
CA ARG A 89 12.63 -2.40 9.45
C ARG A 89 12.40 -1.14 8.66
N ASP A 90 11.27 -0.51 8.91
CA ASP A 90 10.91 0.81 8.37
C ASP A 90 11.10 0.92 6.84
N PHE A 91 10.73 -0.14 6.11
CA PHE A 91 10.84 -0.14 4.65
C PHE A 91 9.93 0.94 4.06
N PRO A 92 10.45 1.83 3.19
CA PRO A 92 9.68 2.91 2.60
C PRO A 92 8.81 2.41 1.43
N GLY A 93 7.86 1.54 1.75
CA GLY A 93 6.98 0.93 0.75
C GLY A 93 5.85 1.85 0.30
N VAL A 94 5.24 1.49 -0.83
CA VAL A 94 4.06 2.17 -1.37
C VAL A 94 2.75 1.49 -0.96
N SER A 95 2.82 0.26 -0.43
CA SER A 95 1.65 -0.49 0.05
C SER A 95 1.37 -0.32 1.55
N GLY A 96 2.13 0.50 2.25
CA GLY A 96 1.98 0.74 3.68
C GLY A 96 3.13 1.55 4.27
N TYR A 97 3.05 1.87 5.53
CA TYR A 97 4.10 2.53 6.30
C TYR A 97 4.51 1.66 7.50
N ASP A 98 5.67 1.95 8.12
CA ASP A 98 6.25 1.19 9.24
C ASP A 98 6.39 -0.32 8.94
N MET A 99 6.75 -0.64 7.69
CA MET A 99 6.77 -2.02 7.21
C MET A 99 7.95 -2.80 7.79
N HIS A 100 7.65 -3.91 8.44
CA HIS A 100 8.67 -4.83 8.99
C HIS A 100 8.12 -6.26 9.10
N PHE A 101 9.01 -7.25 9.22
CA PHE A 101 8.62 -8.61 9.54
C PHE A 101 8.64 -8.86 11.04
N ASN A 102 7.58 -9.50 11.57
CA ASN A 102 7.51 -9.96 12.94
C ASN A 102 8.25 -11.30 13.13
N GLU A 103 8.25 -11.82 14.36
CA GLU A 103 8.88 -13.11 14.72
C GLU A 103 8.30 -14.31 13.95
N ASN A 104 7.04 -14.23 13.56
CA ASN A 104 6.35 -15.24 12.76
C ASN A 104 6.62 -15.10 11.25
N LYS A 105 7.42 -14.10 10.82
CA LYS A 105 7.71 -13.76 9.43
C LYS A 105 6.49 -13.22 8.66
N GLU A 106 5.56 -12.62 9.37
CA GLU A 106 4.43 -11.93 8.80
C GLU A 106 4.79 -10.45 8.61
N MET A 107 4.37 -9.87 7.48
CA MET A 107 4.55 -8.44 7.24
C MET A 107 3.58 -7.65 8.13
N VAL A 108 4.13 -6.82 9.00
CA VAL A 108 3.39 -5.83 9.79
C VAL A 108 3.49 -4.49 9.10
N LYS A 109 2.38 -3.78 9.03
CA LYS A 109 2.26 -2.44 8.42
C LYS A 109 1.40 -1.55 9.30
N GLY A 110 1.54 -0.25 9.15
CA GLY A 110 0.58 0.72 9.67
C GLY A 110 -0.81 0.54 9.05
N ILE A 111 -1.81 1.05 9.72
CA ILE A 111 -3.22 0.94 9.30
C ILE A 111 -3.71 2.32 8.85
N TYR A 112 -4.26 2.36 7.64
CA TYR A 112 -4.98 3.53 7.13
C TYR A 112 -6.43 3.50 7.60
N MET A 113 -6.94 4.66 7.96
CA MET A 113 -8.35 4.82 8.34
C MET A 113 -9.05 5.72 7.33
N PHE A 114 -10.13 5.21 6.79
CA PHE A 114 -10.99 5.91 5.84
C PHE A 114 -12.39 6.03 6.42
N GLN A 115 -13.13 7.03 5.99
CA GLN A 115 -14.55 7.16 6.23
C GLN A 115 -15.30 7.13 4.89
N ILE A 116 -16.51 6.61 4.89
CA ILE A 116 -17.38 6.70 3.72
C ILE A 116 -18.24 7.94 3.84
N GLU A 117 -18.12 8.83 2.86
CA GLU A 117 -18.91 10.06 2.77
C GLU A 117 -19.44 10.22 1.35
N ASN A 118 -20.76 10.44 1.23
CA ASN A 118 -21.44 10.55 -0.06
C ASN A 118 -21.17 9.36 -1.00
N GLY A 119 -21.04 8.16 -0.44
CA GLY A 119 -20.72 6.94 -1.19
C GLY A 119 -19.27 6.86 -1.69
N GLN A 120 -18.36 7.64 -1.15
CA GLN A 120 -16.94 7.64 -1.51
C GLN A 120 -16.04 7.45 -0.29
N PHE A 121 -14.86 6.89 -0.49
CA PHE A 121 -13.83 6.87 0.54
C PHE A 121 -13.18 8.24 0.67
N VAL A 122 -13.06 8.73 1.90
CA VAL A 122 -12.26 9.90 2.27
C VAL A 122 -11.29 9.50 3.37
N VAL A 123 -10.17 10.21 3.49
CA VAL A 123 -9.23 9.97 4.61
C VAL A 123 -9.91 10.44 5.90
N ALA A 124 -10.00 9.56 6.89
CA ALA A 124 -10.52 9.92 8.20
C ALA A 124 -9.49 10.77 8.96
N GLU A 125 -9.96 11.86 9.57
CA GLU A 125 -9.13 12.72 10.44
C GLU A 125 -8.99 12.13 11.85
#